data_a11b47ccfc2005313818f631a61ea58c
#
_entry.id   a11b47ccfc2005313818f631a61ea58c
#
_cell.length_a   1.000
_cell.length_b   1.000
_cell.length_c   1.000
_cell.angle_alpha   90.00
_cell.angle_beta   90.00
_cell.angle_gamma   90.00
#
_symmetry.space_group_name_H-M   'P 1'
#
loop_
_entity.id
_entity.type
_entity.pdbx_description
1 polymer ?
#
loop_
_entity_poly.entity_id
_entity_poly.type
_entity_poly.pdbx_seq_one_letter_code
_entity_poly.pdbx_strand_id
1 'polypeptide(L)' 'MPLNINGTTGISGVDGSVSAPALTGTDSNTGITFPSADTIKFSTGGVERMSITNSGITGITTTEAAITGKLSSS' A
#
# COMPACT_ATOMS: atom_id res chain seq x y z
N MET A 1 7.36 -22.15 0.80
CA MET A 1 6.73 -20.95 0.25
C MET A 1 6.13 -20.12 1.37
N PRO A 2 6.53 -18.88 1.52
CA PRO A 2 6.03 -18.06 2.62
C PRO A 2 4.59 -17.58 2.46
N LEU A 3 4.05 -17.60 1.25
CA LEU A 3 2.69 -17.16 1.03
C LEU A 3 1.70 -18.16 1.62
N ASN A 4 0.75 -17.66 2.38
CA ASN A 4 -0.25 -18.47 3.03
C ASN A 4 -1.64 -17.95 2.70
N ILE A 5 -2.48 -18.80 2.14
CA ILE A 5 -3.86 -18.45 1.82
C ILE A 5 -4.74 -19.37 2.66
N ASN A 6 -5.53 -18.75 3.53
CA ASN A 6 -6.24 -19.52 4.57
C ASN A 6 -7.56 -18.84 4.87
N GLY A 7 -8.61 -19.64 5.02
CA GLY A 7 -9.94 -19.11 5.30
C GLY A 7 -10.07 -18.43 6.66
N THR A 8 -9.14 -18.70 7.57
CA THR A 8 -9.14 -18.10 8.90
C THR A 8 -8.23 -16.88 8.98
N THR A 9 -7.03 -16.97 8.37
CA THR A 9 -6.05 -15.89 8.48
C THR A 9 -5.91 -15.05 7.21
N GLY A 10 -6.57 -15.44 6.13
CA GLY A 10 -6.50 -14.72 4.88
C GLY A 10 -5.23 -15.01 4.10
N ILE A 11 -4.73 -14.01 3.40
CA ILE A 11 -3.50 -14.13 2.62
C ILE A 11 -2.39 -13.46 3.42
N SER A 12 -1.37 -14.21 3.75
CA SER A 12 -0.33 -13.70 4.64
C SER A 12 1.04 -14.25 4.27
N GLY A 13 2.07 -13.71 4.92
CA GLY A 13 3.41 -14.23 4.82
C GLY A 13 4.33 -13.52 3.83
N VAL A 14 3.80 -12.55 3.09
CA VAL A 14 4.62 -11.80 2.12
C VAL A 14 4.39 -10.32 2.31
N ASP A 15 5.44 -9.61 2.69
CA ASP A 15 5.38 -8.17 2.91
C ASP A 15 5.57 -7.38 1.62
N GLY A 16 6.52 -7.79 0.80
CA GLY A 16 6.81 -7.11 -0.45
C GLY A 16 7.56 -5.80 -0.27
N SER A 17 7.66 -5.07 -1.35
CA SER A 17 8.29 -3.75 -1.36
C SER A 17 7.66 -2.94 -2.48
N VAL A 18 8.00 -1.65 -2.58
CA VAL A 18 7.40 -0.82 -3.62
C VAL A 18 7.85 -1.26 -5.03
N SER A 19 9.01 -1.88 -5.15
CA SER A 19 9.47 -2.39 -6.45
C SER A 19 9.01 -3.82 -6.71
N ALA A 20 8.52 -4.51 -5.69
CA ALA A 20 8.03 -5.88 -5.81
C ALA A 20 6.93 -6.09 -4.78
N PRO A 21 5.74 -5.51 -5.00
CA PRO A 21 4.66 -5.56 -4.01
C PRO A 21 4.20 -6.98 -3.70
N ALA A 22 3.60 -7.13 -2.53
CA ALA A 22 3.04 -8.42 -2.12
C ALA A 22 1.83 -8.77 -2.96
N LEU A 23 1.00 -7.78 -3.28
CA LEU A 23 -0.15 -7.96 -4.14
C LEU A 23 0.07 -7.16 -5.41
N THR A 24 0.11 -7.82 -6.53
CA THR A 24 0.41 -7.18 -7.79
C THR A 24 -0.34 -7.85 -8.91
N GLY A 25 -0.49 -7.13 -10.02
CA GLY A 25 -1.08 -7.69 -11.21
C GLY A 25 0.00 -8.07 -12.20
N THR A 26 -0.28 -7.84 -13.48
CA THR A 26 0.69 -8.14 -14.53
C THR A 26 1.91 -7.23 -14.44
N ASP A 27 1.69 -5.98 -14.06
CA ASP A 27 2.78 -5.03 -13.86
C ASP A 27 3.40 -5.31 -12.50
N SER A 28 4.59 -5.87 -12.49
CA SER A 28 5.20 -6.43 -11.29
C SER A 28 5.64 -5.40 -10.25
N ASN A 29 5.63 -4.12 -10.57
CA ASN A 29 6.00 -3.10 -9.60
C ASN A 29 4.85 -2.14 -9.30
N THR A 30 3.62 -2.61 -9.51
CA THR A 30 2.42 -1.84 -9.19
C THR A 30 1.56 -2.71 -8.27
N GLY A 31 1.27 -2.21 -7.09
CA GLY A 31 0.48 -3.00 -6.17
C GLY A 31 0.52 -2.49 -4.75
N ILE A 32 0.30 -3.40 -3.82
CA ILE A 32 0.17 -3.09 -2.41
C ILE A 32 1.23 -3.86 -1.65
N THR A 33 1.90 -3.17 -0.72
CA THR A 33 2.96 -3.79 0.07
C THR A 33 2.75 -3.48 1.56
N PHE A 34 3.31 -4.32 2.40
CA PHE A 34 3.14 -4.24 3.85
C PHE A 34 4.53 -4.17 4.51
N PRO A 35 5.20 -3.01 4.42
CA PRO A 35 6.62 -2.93 4.76
C PRO A 35 6.92 -3.04 6.25
N SER A 36 5.95 -2.78 7.09
CA SER A 36 6.16 -2.88 8.53
C SER A 36 4.81 -3.01 9.21
N ALA A 37 4.83 -3.24 10.52
CA ALA A 37 3.59 -3.37 11.27
C ALA A 37 2.76 -2.10 11.15
N ASP A 38 1.45 -2.27 11.04
CA ASP A 38 0.50 -1.16 10.99
C ASP A 38 0.72 -0.20 9.82
N THR A 39 1.30 -0.72 8.72
CA THR A 39 1.60 0.11 7.56
C THR A 39 1.18 -0.60 6.27
N ILE A 40 0.47 0.11 5.42
CA ILE A 40 0.08 -0.36 4.09
C ILE A 40 0.56 0.69 3.10
N LYS A 41 1.24 0.25 2.05
CA LYS A 41 1.70 1.16 1.00
C LYS A 41 1.16 0.75 -0.35
N PHE A 42 0.81 1.73 -1.14
CA PHE A 42 0.36 1.55 -2.51
C PHE A 42 1.40 2.14 -3.45
N SER A 43 1.75 1.41 -4.49
CA SER A 43 2.79 1.87 -5.42
C SER A 43 2.37 1.64 -6.86
N THR A 44 2.90 2.48 -7.73
CA THR A 44 2.78 2.30 -9.17
C THR A 44 4.16 2.57 -9.77
N GLY A 45 4.57 1.73 -10.71
CA GLY A 45 5.86 1.89 -11.34
C GLY A 45 7.03 1.84 -10.39
N GLY A 46 6.89 1.13 -9.28
CA GLY A 46 7.96 1.01 -8.30
C GLY A 46 8.11 2.22 -7.40
N VAL A 47 7.15 3.12 -7.40
CA VAL A 47 7.19 4.35 -6.59
C VAL A 47 6.03 4.36 -5.64
N GLU A 48 6.29 4.62 -4.37
CA GLU A 48 5.24 4.75 -3.38
C GLU A 48 4.37 5.97 -3.71
N ARG A 49 3.06 5.75 -3.74
CA ARG A 49 2.12 6.84 -4.02
C ARG A 49 1.33 7.26 -2.80
N MET A 50 1.11 6.32 -1.90
CA MET A 50 0.30 6.58 -0.72
C MET A 50 0.66 5.59 0.36
N SER A 51 0.59 6.04 1.60
CA SER A 51 0.89 5.20 2.74
C SER A 51 -0.20 5.38 3.79
N ILE A 52 -0.65 4.27 4.38
CA ILE A 52 -1.63 4.29 5.45
C ILE A 52 -0.96 3.73 6.69
N THR A 53 -0.97 4.51 7.76
CA THR A 53 -0.36 4.11 9.03
C THR A 53 -1.33 4.43 10.16
N ASN A 54 -0.87 4.23 11.40
CA ASN A 54 -1.70 4.58 12.55
C ASN A 54 -1.95 6.09 12.66
N SER A 55 -1.18 6.88 11.94
CA SER A 55 -1.40 8.33 11.89
C SER A 55 -2.41 8.75 10.83
N GLY A 56 -2.86 7.80 10.02
CA GLY A 56 -3.78 8.07 8.94
C GLY A 56 -3.11 7.90 7.60
N ILE A 57 -3.62 8.61 6.60
CA ILE A 57 -3.05 8.55 5.26
C ILE A 57 -1.92 9.56 5.15
N THR A 58 -0.73 9.06 4.86
CA THR A 58 0.44 9.90 4.74
C THR A 58 1.14 9.61 3.43
N GLY A 59 2.15 10.40 3.13
CA GLY A 59 3.01 10.13 1.98
C GLY A 59 2.31 10.10 0.64
N ILE A 60 1.28 10.91 0.48
CA ILE A 60 0.61 11.00 -0.81
C ILE A 60 1.53 11.71 -1.79
N THR A 61 1.92 10.98 -2.82
CA THR A 61 2.82 11.52 -3.84
C THR A 61 2.02 11.88 -5.06
N THR A 62 1.68 13.15 -5.17
CA THR A 62 0.94 13.64 -6.32
C THR A 62 1.20 15.14 -6.47
N THR A 63 1.09 15.60 -7.68
CA THR A 63 1.27 17.02 -7.96
C THR A 63 0.13 17.82 -7.35
N GLU A 64 -1.02 17.22 -7.32
CA GLU A 64 -2.20 17.96 -6.93
C GLU A 64 -3.19 16.98 -6.32
N ALA A 65 -3.49 17.14 -5.05
CA ALA A 65 -4.43 16.26 -4.39
C ALA A 65 -5.84 16.70 -4.72
N ALA A 66 -6.45 16.00 -5.65
CA ALA A 66 -7.82 16.31 -6.06
C ALA A 66 -8.80 15.73 -5.06
N ILE A 67 -8.67 16.10 -3.82
CA ILE A 67 -9.56 15.68 -2.77
C ILE A 67 -10.77 16.60 -2.77
N THR A 68 -11.90 16.04 -3.12
CA THR A 68 -13.13 16.79 -3.20
C THR A 68 -13.90 16.62 -1.90
N GLY A 69 -14.62 17.65 -1.54
CA GLY A 69 -15.39 17.61 -0.33
C GLY A 69 -14.62 18.26 0.79
N LYS A 70 -14.91 17.85 1.99
CA LYS A 70 -14.33 18.52 3.13
C LYS A 70 -13.19 17.74 3.73
N LEU A 71 -12.01 18.18 3.44
CA LEU A 71 -10.85 17.72 4.15
C LEU A 71 -10.68 18.66 5.31
N SER A 72 -11.19 18.29 6.45
CA SER A 72 -11.19 19.18 7.59
C SER A 72 -9.79 19.47 8.08
N SER A 73 -9.49 20.75 8.17
CA SER A 73 -8.19 21.20 8.63
C SER A 73 -8.26 21.82 10.00
N SER A 74 -9.43 21.94 10.52
CA SER A 74 -9.60 22.59 11.80
C SER A 74 -9.31 21.69 12.97
#